data_602b1e6e6d4d7efc17a255df341bf072
#
_entry.id   602b1e6e6d4d7efc17a255df341bf072
#
_cell.length_a   1.000
_cell.length_b   1.000
_cell.length_c   1.000
_cell.angle_alpha   90.00
_cell.angle_beta   90.00
_cell.angle_gamma   90.00
#
_symmetry.space_group_name_H-M   'P 1'
#
loop_
_entity.id
_entity.type
_entity.pdbx_description
1 polymer ?
#
loop_
_entity_poly.entity_id
_entity_poly.type
_entity_poly.pdbx_seq_one_letter_code
_entity_poly.pdbx_strand_id
1 'polypeptide(L)'
;MKSILIIGLGRFGTHLCQDLARLDNEIMIVDKDEASLEDLLPLVVSAKIGDCTNEKVLKSLGVGNFDYCFVCIGENFQSSLEITSLLKDLGAKYVVSKANRDIHAKFLLRNGADEVIYPDRDIAEKVAVRFSANQVFDYVELGNNFSIYEIAPLPEWIGHSIREINVRVKYNANIIGIKAENGMELMPNAEYVFRREEHLMIIGHKPVSYTHLRAHETGRN
;
A
#
# COMPACT_ATOMS: atom_id res chain seq x y z
N MET A 1 -9.84 16.99 -3.92
CA MET A 1 -10.98 16.54 -3.11
C MET A 1 -11.75 15.51 -3.90
N LYS A 2 -11.96 14.30 -3.38
CA LYS A 2 -12.69 13.21 -4.00
C LYS A 2 -13.91 12.89 -3.16
N SER A 3 -14.99 12.42 -3.80
CA SER A 3 -16.19 11.94 -3.12
C SER A 3 -16.11 10.42 -2.95
N ILE A 4 -16.12 9.93 -1.71
CA ILE A 4 -15.78 8.56 -1.37
C ILE A 4 -16.89 7.95 -0.52
N LEU A 5 -17.35 6.75 -0.90
CA LEU A 5 -18.24 5.91 -0.11
C LEU A 5 -17.46 4.75 0.50
N ILE A 6 -17.54 4.56 1.82
CA ILE A 6 -16.93 3.43 2.52
C ILE A 6 -18.03 2.58 3.14
N ILE A 7 -18.09 1.30 2.76
CA ILE A 7 -19.06 0.31 3.23
C ILE A 7 -18.32 -0.73 4.07
N GLY A 8 -18.70 -0.82 5.35
CA GLY A 8 -18.07 -1.70 6.33
C GLY A 8 -16.93 -1.03 7.10
N LEU A 9 -17.17 -0.80 8.39
CA LEU A 9 -16.28 -0.06 9.30
C LEU A 9 -15.58 -1.00 10.30
N GLY A 10 -15.22 -2.19 9.85
CA GLY A 10 -14.27 -3.03 10.58
C GLY A 10 -12.89 -2.37 10.64
N ARG A 11 -11.91 -3.02 11.27
CA ARG A 11 -10.55 -2.48 11.47
C ARG A 11 -9.97 -1.75 10.25
N PHE A 12 -10.04 -2.39 9.07
CA PHE A 12 -9.51 -1.79 7.84
C PHE A 12 -10.32 -0.55 7.39
N GLY A 13 -11.66 -0.65 7.35
CA GLY A 13 -12.52 0.46 6.92
C GLY A 13 -12.39 1.69 7.81
N THR A 14 -12.26 1.49 9.12
CA THR A 14 -12.02 2.56 10.09
C THR A 14 -10.70 3.29 9.84
N HIS A 15 -9.58 2.56 9.71
CA HIS A 15 -8.30 3.18 9.38
C HIS A 15 -8.31 3.90 8.03
N LEU A 16 -8.89 3.25 7.01
CA LEU A 16 -9.03 3.86 5.68
C LEU A 16 -9.80 5.18 5.72
N CYS A 17 -10.92 5.22 6.47
CA CYS A 17 -11.71 6.44 6.66
C CYS A 17 -10.89 7.56 7.32
N GLN A 18 -10.19 7.24 8.42
CA GLN A 18 -9.36 8.21 9.14
C GLN A 18 -8.26 8.80 8.27
N ASP A 19 -7.57 7.96 7.48
CA ASP A 19 -6.48 8.41 6.63
C ASP A 19 -6.97 9.21 5.42
N LEU A 20 -8.08 8.79 4.79
CA LEU A 20 -8.70 9.54 3.69
C LEU A 20 -9.24 10.89 4.14
N ALA A 21 -9.75 11.00 5.38
CA ALA A 21 -10.21 12.27 5.94
C ALA A 21 -9.06 13.28 6.10
N ARG A 22 -7.85 12.82 6.48
CA ARG A 22 -6.65 13.68 6.57
C ARG A 22 -6.18 14.20 5.21
N LEU A 23 -6.65 13.61 4.12
CA LEU A 23 -6.30 13.98 2.75
C LEU A 23 -7.37 14.86 2.09
N ASP A 24 -8.21 15.55 2.87
CA ASP A 24 -9.24 16.47 2.43
C ASP A 24 -10.23 15.86 1.42
N ASN A 25 -10.73 14.66 1.70
CA ASN A 25 -11.78 14.01 0.90
C ASN A 25 -13.16 14.14 1.56
N GLU A 26 -14.20 14.18 0.73
CA GLU A 26 -15.59 14.09 1.17
C GLU A 26 -15.97 12.62 1.33
N ILE A 27 -16.21 12.19 2.57
CA ILE A 27 -16.43 10.78 2.89
C ILE A 27 -17.83 10.57 3.40
N MET A 28 -18.52 9.58 2.83
CA MET A 28 -19.72 8.98 3.37
C MET A 28 -19.39 7.57 3.88
N ILE A 29 -19.82 7.26 5.09
CA ILE A 29 -19.62 5.93 5.70
C ILE A 29 -20.95 5.22 5.90
N VAL A 30 -20.93 3.88 5.73
CA VAL A 30 -22.11 3.03 5.95
C VAL A 30 -21.68 1.75 6.65
N ASP A 31 -22.34 1.42 7.75
CA ASP A 31 -22.27 0.13 8.41
C ASP A 31 -23.66 -0.28 8.93
N LYS A 32 -23.86 -1.56 9.18
CA LYS A 32 -25.06 -2.07 9.83
C LYS A 32 -25.04 -1.89 11.35
N ASP A 33 -23.85 -1.75 11.92
CA ASP A 33 -23.60 -1.58 13.34
C ASP A 33 -23.38 -0.08 13.65
N GLU A 34 -24.28 0.51 14.42
CA GLU A 34 -24.23 1.91 14.82
C GLU A 34 -22.96 2.27 15.60
N ALA A 35 -22.50 1.37 16.47
CA ALA A 35 -21.31 1.60 17.28
C ALA A 35 -20.03 1.79 16.41
N SER A 36 -20.00 1.19 15.24
CA SER A 36 -18.87 1.33 14.30
C SER A 36 -18.77 2.72 13.66
N LEU A 37 -19.83 3.53 13.71
CA LEU A 37 -19.85 4.87 13.11
C LEU A 37 -19.44 5.97 14.11
N GLU A 38 -19.71 5.80 15.41
CA GLU A 38 -19.64 6.87 16.41
C GLU A 38 -18.33 7.67 16.39
N ASP A 39 -17.20 6.99 16.43
CA ASP A 39 -15.89 7.63 16.49
C ASP A 39 -15.49 8.32 15.16
N LEU A 40 -16.18 8.00 14.07
CA LEU A 40 -15.88 8.52 12.73
C LEU A 40 -16.78 9.72 12.34
N LEU A 41 -17.89 9.96 13.05
CA LEU A 41 -18.82 11.04 12.74
C LEU A 41 -18.16 12.42 12.59
N PRO A 42 -17.18 12.80 13.41
CA PRO A 42 -16.51 14.11 13.28
C PRO A 42 -15.64 14.25 12.02
N LEU A 43 -15.31 13.15 11.36
CA LEU A 43 -14.36 13.07 10.25
C LEU A 43 -15.03 13.01 8.87
N VAL A 44 -16.34 12.81 8.81
CA VAL A 44 -17.06 12.51 7.58
C VAL A 44 -18.18 13.50 7.31
N VAL A 45 -18.54 13.68 6.05
CA VAL A 45 -19.65 14.55 5.67
C VAL A 45 -21.00 13.90 5.87
N SER A 46 -21.07 12.57 5.86
CA SER A 46 -22.33 11.82 6.08
C SER A 46 -22.06 10.42 6.58
N ALA A 47 -22.95 9.92 7.41
CA ALA A 47 -22.94 8.57 7.94
C ALA A 47 -24.35 7.96 7.86
N LYS A 48 -24.43 6.67 7.57
CA LYS A 48 -25.71 5.96 7.50
C LYS A 48 -25.60 4.58 8.14
N ILE A 49 -26.59 4.24 8.96
CA ILE A 49 -26.78 2.87 9.46
C ILE A 49 -27.62 2.12 8.43
N GLY A 50 -27.12 0.97 7.95
CA GLY A 50 -27.88 0.16 7.00
C GLY A 50 -27.12 -1.07 6.49
N ASP A 51 -27.88 -2.08 6.09
CA ASP A 51 -27.36 -3.28 5.44
C ASP A 51 -27.29 -3.05 3.92
N CYS A 52 -26.06 -2.92 3.41
CA CYS A 52 -25.80 -2.68 2.00
C CYS A 52 -26.03 -3.91 1.09
N THR A 53 -26.32 -5.10 1.62
CA THR A 53 -26.84 -6.21 0.82
C THR A 53 -28.27 -5.93 0.33
N ASN A 54 -28.96 -4.98 0.97
CA ASN A 54 -30.26 -4.51 0.51
C ASN A 54 -30.08 -3.41 -0.55
N GLU A 55 -30.46 -3.73 -1.79
CA GLU A 55 -30.37 -2.82 -2.93
C GLU A 55 -31.05 -1.46 -2.68
N LYS A 56 -32.15 -1.41 -1.91
CA LYS A 56 -32.85 -0.15 -1.57
C LYS A 56 -31.96 0.78 -0.74
N VAL A 57 -31.13 0.21 0.14
CA VAL A 57 -30.15 0.99 0.93
C VAL A 57 -29.13 1.62 -0.02
N LEU A 58 -28.51 0.84 -0.89
CA LEU A 58 -27.52 1.36 -1.87
C LEU A 58 -28.14 2.39 -2.82
N LYS A 59 -29.33 2.16 -3.34
CA LYS A 59 -30.05 3.16 -4.17
C LYS A 59 -30.24 4.49 -3.46
N SER A 60 -30.55 4.47 -2.17
CA SER A 60 -30.75 5.70 -1.39
C SER A 60 -29.46 6.47 -1.11
N LEU A 61 -28.29 5.88 -1.33
CA LEU A 61 -26.99 6.54 -1.19
C LEU A 61 -26.59 7.33 -2.45
N GLY A 62 -27.20 7.02 -3.60
CA GLY A 62 -26.80 7.65 -4.86
C GLY A 62 -25.38 7.25 -5.29
N VAL A 63 -25.08 5.95 -5.29
CA VAL A 63 -23.72 5.39 -5.47
C VAL A 63 -22.98 5.89 -6.71
N GLY A 64 -23.68 6.24 -7.79
CA GLY A 64 -23.09 6.81 -9.02
C GLY A 64 -22.49 8.21 -8.84
N ASN A 65 -22.76 8.91 -7.74
CA ASN A 65 -22.20 10.24 -7.47
C ASN A 65 -20.78 10.17 -6.88
N PHE A 66 -20.38 9.05 -6.28
CA PHE A 66 -19.06 8.90 -5.69
C PHE A 66 -17.99 8.61 -6.74
N ASP A 67 -16.80 9.14 -6.52
CA ASP A 67 -15.64 8.84 -7.35
C ASP A 67 -15.11 7.43 -7.05
N TYR A 68 -15.15 7.02 -5.77
CA TYR A 68 -14.75 5.70 -5.31
C TYR A 68 -15.76 5.11 -4.32
N CYS A 69 -16.04 3.83 -4.48
CA CYS A 69 -16.83 3.04 -3.53
C CYS A 69 -15.94 1.92 -2.97
N PHE A 70 -15.65 1.95 -1.67
CA PHE A 70 -14.87 0.93 -0.98
C PHE A 70 -15.79 -0.07 -0.29
N VAL A 71 -15.61 -1.37 -0.57
CA VAL A 71 -16.27 -2.48 0.12
C VAL A 71 -15.25 -3.11 1.07
N CYS A 72 -15.29 -2.71 2.34
CA CYS A 72 -14.32 -3.11 3.37
C CYS A 72 -14.77 -4.32 4.20
N ILE A 73 -15.78 -5.06 3.73
CA ILE A 73 -16.33 -6.26 4.38
C ILE A 73 -15.42 -7.45 4.04
N GLY A 74 -14.75 -7.99 5.05
CA GLY A 74 -13.81 -9.10 4.85
C GLY A 74 -14.29 -10.46 5.38
N GLU A 75 -15.06 -10.47 6.46
CA GLU A 75 -15.46 -11.70 7.15
C GLU A 75 -16.63 -12.41 6.47
N ASN A 76 -17.55 -11.66 5.90
CA ASN A 76 -18.70 -12.20 5.17
C ASN A 76 -18.44 -12.18 3.67
N PHE A 77 -17.97 -13.31 3.13
CA PHE A 77 -17.67 -13.48 1.72
C PHE A 77 -18.86 -13.19 0.80
N GLN A 78 -20.05 -13.70 1.16
CA GLN A 78 -21.26 -13.52 0.37
C GLN A 78 -21.66 -12.06 0.31
N SER A 79 -21.78 -11.39 1.46
CA SER A 79 -22.16 -9.97 1.52
C SER A 79 -21.17 -9.09 0.75
N SER A 80 -19.88 -9.38 0.81
CA SER A 80 -18.86 -8.65 0.04
C SER A 80 -19.08 -8.75 -1.47
N LEU A 81 -19.39 -9.95 -1.98
CA LEU A 81 -19.70 -10.18 -3.39
C LEU A 81 -20.99 -9.50 -3.83
N GLU A 82 -22.06 -9.68 -3.04
CA GLU A 82 -23.37 -9.09 -3.34
C GLU A 82 -23.28 -7.56 -3.42
N ILE A 83 -22.66 -6.93 -2.43
CA ILE A 83 -22.50 -5.47 -2.40
C ILE A 83 -21.65 -4.99 -3.57
N THR A 84 -20.55 -5.67 -3.89
CA THR A 84 -19.67 -5.34 -5.02
C THR A 84 -20.46 -5.37 -6.35
N SER A 85 -21.26 -6.42 -6.59
CA SER A 85 -22.09 -6.54 -7.78
C SER A 85 -23.15 -5.45 -7.82
N LEU A 86 -23.91 -5.26 -6.73
CA LEU A 86 -24.96 -4.24 -6.66
C LEU A 86 -24.42 -2.81 -6.89
N LEU A 87 -23.24 -2.47 -6.38
CA LEU A 87 -22.60 -1.18 -6.64
C LEU A 87 -22.39 -0.94 -8.14
N LYS A 88 -21.90 -1.93 -8.85
CA LYS A 88 -21.66 -1.84 -10.31
C LYS A 88 -22.99 -1.75 -11.07
N ASP A 89 -23.97 -2.56 -10.71
CA ASP A 89 -25.30 -2.53 -11.31
C ASP A 89 -26.00 -1.18 -11.12
N LEU A 90 -25.75 -0.50 -10.00
CA LEU A 90 -26.26 0.82 -9.66
C LEU A 90 -25.43 1.99 -10.20
N GLY A 91 -24.39 1.70 -11.02
CA GLY A 91 -23.59 2.70 -11.72
C GLY A 91 -22.46 3.33 -10.91
N ALA A 92 -21.93 2.64 -9.89
CA ALA A 92 -20.70 3.10 -9.21
C ALA A 92 -19.56 3.25 -10.20
N LYS A 93 -18.86 4.40 -10.16
CA LYS A 93 -17.78 4.73 -11.11
C LYS A 93 -16.58 3.81 -10.93
N TYR A 94 -16.14 3.62 -9.70
CA TYR A 94 -14.98 2.80 -9.36
C TYR A 94 -15.21 2.07 -8.04
N VAL A 95 -15.15 0.75 -8.06
CA VAL A 95 -15.38 -0.11 -6.90
C VAL A 95 -14.09 -0.80 -6.48
N VAL A 96 -13.68 -0.53 -5.25
CA VAL A 96 -12.51 -1.16 -4.61
C VAL A 96 -13.01 -2.10 -3.52
N SER A 97 -12.70 -3.39 -3.62
CA SER A 97 -13.18 -4.39 -2.67
C SER A 97 -12.05 -5.04 -1.89
N LYS A 98 -12.25 -5.23 -0.59
CA LYS A 98 -11.28 -5.91 0.27
C LYS A 98 -11.43 -7.42 0.17
N ALA A 99 -10.32 -8.11 -0.05
CA ALA A 99 -10.24 -9.58 0.01
C ALA A 99 -9.46 -10.05 1.23
N ASN A 100 -9.76 -11.28 1.69
CA ASN A 100 -9.03 -11.98 2.74
C ASN A 100 -8.33 -13.23 2.23
N ARG A 101 -8.58 -13.66 0.98
CA ARG A 101 -8.06 -14.88 0.34
C ARG A 101 -7.97 -14.67 -1.17
N ASP A 102 -7.06 -15.37 -1.83
CA ASP A 102 -6.89 -15.27 -3.29
C ASP A 102 -8.15 -15.63 -4.07
N ILE A 103 -8.87 -16.67 -3.62
CA ILE A 103 -10.13 -17.04 -4.25
C ILE A 103 -11.19 -15.95 -4.08
N HIS A 104 -11.22 -15.24 -2.95
CA HIS A 104 -12.12 -14.11 -2.73
C HIS A 104 -11.79 -12.97 -3.70
N ALA A 105 -10.50 -12.59 -3.81
CA ALA A 105 -10.04 -11.58 -4.74
C ALA A 105 -10.47 -11.89 -6.19
N LYS A 106 -10.29 -13.14 -6.63
CA LYS A 106 -10.68 -13.59 -7.95
C LYS A 106 -12.19 -13.44 -8.20
N PHE A 107 -13.01 -13.75 -7.21
CA PHE A 107 -14.47 -13.61 -7.36
C PHE A 107 -14.90 -12.15 -7.34
N LEU A 108 -14.32 -11.30 -6.50
CA LEU A 108 -14.61 -9.87 -6.46
C LEU A 108 -14.36 -9.20 -7.81
N LEU A 109 -13.20 -9.47 -8.43
CA LEU A 109 -12.89 -8.96 -9.77
C LEU A 109 -13.91 -9.44 -10.82
N ARG A 110 -14.33 -10.71 -10.76
CA ARG A 110 -15.34 -11.26 -11.68
C ARG A 110 -16.73 -10.68 -11.44
N ASN A 111 -17.03 -10.23 -10.23
CA ASN A 111 -18.31 -9.62 -9.86
C ASN A 111 -18.31 -8.09 -10.00
N GLY A 112 -17.29 -7.52 -10.65
CA GLY A 112 -17.30 -6.14 -11.06
C GLY A 112 -16.47 -5.19 -10.16
N ALA A 113 -15.67 -5.67 -9.21
CA ALA A 113 -14.68 -4.82 -8.59
C ALA A 113 -13.67 -4.34 -9.65
N ASP A 114 -13.41 -3.04 -9.69
CA ASP A 114 -12.38 -2.46 -10.56
C ASP A 114 -10.98 -2.74 -9.99
N GLU A 115 -10.90 -2.81 -8.65
CA GLU A 115 -9.67 -3.12 -7.92
C GLU A 115 -9.98 -3.97 -6.68
N VAL A 116 -9.03 -4.84 -6.33
CA VAL A 116 -9.10 -5.63 -5.11
C VAL A 116 -7.84 -5.40 -4.29
N ILE A 117 -8.04 -5.00 -3.04
CA ILE A 117 -6.97 -4.87 -2.04
C ILE A 117 -6.96 -6.10 -1.13
N TYR A 118 -5.75 -6.57 -0.79
CA TYR A 118 -5.57 -7.70 0.11
C TYR A 118 -4.55 -7.31 1.20
N PRO A 119 -5.00 -6.53 2.21
CA PRO A 119 -4.09 -5.87 3.15
C PRO A 119 -3.15 -6.82 3.89
N ASP A 120 -3.67 -7.96 4.36
CA ASP A 120 -2.87 -8.91 5.14
C ASP A 120 -1.75 -9.52 4.31
N ARG A 121 -2.01 -9.88 3.03
CA ARG A 121 -0.99 -10.41 2.12
C ARG A 121 0.03 -9.35 1.76
N ASP A 122 -0.44 -8.16 1.38
CA ASP A 122 0.42 -7.09 0.88
C ASP A 122 1.36 -6.57 1.99
N ILE A 123 0.86 -6.51 3.24
CA ILE A 123 1.69 -6.18 4.40
C ILE A 123 2.62 -7.33 4.78
N ALA A 124 2.14 -8.60 4.75
CA ALA A 124 2.98 -9.75 5.06
C ALA A 124 4.16 -9.89 4.09
N GLU A 125 3.96 -9.61 2.79
CA GLU A 125 5.05 -9.57 1.81
C GLU A 125 6.09 -8.51 2.17
N LYS A 126 5.66 -7.28 2.50
CA LYS A 126 6.55 -6.20 2.93
C LYS A 126 7.35 -6.58 4.19
N VAL A 127 6.67 -7.14 5.18
CA VAL A 127 7.32 -7.60 6.42
C VAL A 127 8.33 -8.71 6.13
N ALA A 128 7.95 -9.71 5.31
CA ALA A 128 8.84 -10.80 4.93
C ALA A 128 10.11 -10.31 4.25
N VAL A 129 9.98 -9.39 3.30
CA VAL A 129 11.13 -8.76 2.62
C VAL A 129 12.02 -8.05 3.62
N ARG A 130 11.45 -7.19 4.46
CA ARG A 130 12.19 -6.39 5.44
C ARG A 130 12.99 -7.26 6.43
N PHE A 131 12.42 -8.35 6.91
CA PHE A 131 13.07 -9.21 7.91
C PHE A 131 13.88 -10.36 7.32
N SER A 132 13.77 -10.64 6.02
CA SER A 132 14.59 -11.65 5.34
C SER A 132 15.92 -11.12 4.83
N ALA A 133 16.05 -9.81 4.63
CA ALA A 133 17.25 -9.17 4.11
C ALA A 133 17.95 -8.38 5.24
N ASN A 134 19.20 -8.73 5.54
CA ASN A 134 19.96 -8.18 6.66
C ASN A 134 20.19 -6.65 6.65
N GLN A 135 19.84 -5.95 5.56
CA GLN A 135 20.14 -4.53 5.42
C GLN A 135 19.03 -3.75 4.69
N VAL A 136 17.84 -4.34 4.50
CA VAL A 136 16.69 -3.66 3.89
C VAL A 136 15.76 -3.18 4.99
N PHE A 137 15.56 -1.87 5.07
CA PHE A 137 14.65 -1.25 6.04
C PHE A 137 13.24 -1.12 5.49
N ASP A 138 13.12 -0.79 4.18
CA ASP A 138 11.85 -0.67 3.48
C ASP A 138 12.03 -0.86 1.97
N TYR A 139 10.92 -1.13 1.25
CA TYR A 139 10.93 -1.14 -0.20
C TYR A 139 9.57 -0.75 -0.80
N VAL A 140 9.63 -0.20 -2.01
CA VAL A 140 8.46 0.14 -2.83
C VAL A 140 8.57 -0.58 -4.17
N GLU A 141 7.60 -1.44 -4.49
CA GLU A 141 7.53 -2.11 -5.79
C GLU A 141 7.04 -1.14 -6.86
N LEU A 142 7.79 -1.04 -7.97
CA LEU A 142 7.45 -0.19 -9.12
C LEU A 142 6.82 -0.96 -10.28
N GLY A 143 6.75 -2.30 -10.17
CA GLY A 143 6.34 -3.18 -11.26
C GLY A 143 7.49 -3.61 -12.17
N ASN A 144 7.25 -4.58 -13.07
CA ASN A 144 8.24 -5.12 -14.01
C ASN A 144 9.56 -5.58 -13.35
N ASN A 145 9.50 -6.13 -12.14
CA ASN A 145 10.64 -6.54 -11.31
C ASN A 145 11.57 -5.39 -10.86
N PHE A 146 11.15 -4.14 -10.94
CA PHE A 146 11.87 -3.01 -10.36
C PHE A 146 11.28 -2.61 -9.01
N SER A 147 12.16 -2.21 -8.09
CA SER A 147 11.76 -1.66 -6.79
C SER A 147 12.74 -0.61 -6.33
N ILE A 148 12.27 0.28 -5.47
CA ILE A 148 13.11 1.16 -4.66
C ILE A 148 13.30 0.48 -3.32
N TYR A 149 14.54 0.44 -2.82
CA TYR A 149 14.91 -0.14 -1.54
C TYR A 149 15.55 0.91 -0.65
N GLU A 150 15.18 0.94 0.62
CA GLU A 150 15.93 1.63 1.66
C GLU A 150 16.88 0.63 2.32
N ILE A 151 18.19 0.82 2.16
CA ILE A 151 19.21 -0.09 2.66
C ILE A 151 20.29 0.65 3.45
N ALA A 152 20.98 -0.05 4.37
CA ALA A 152 22.24 0.44 4.91
C ALA A 152 23.34 0.38 3.84
N PRO A 153 24.34 1.28 3.85
CA PRO A 153 25.55 1.12 3.05
C PRO A 153 26.27 -0.18 3.41
N LEU A 154 26.79 -0.88 2.40
CA LEU A 154 27.62 -2.06 2.66
C LEU A 154 28.89 -1.65 3.42
N PRO A 155 29.41 -2.50 4.33
CA PRO A 155 30.61 -2.18 5.11
C PRO A 155 31.80 -1.74 4.23
N GLU A 156 31.97 -2.38 3.06
CA GLU A 156 33.03 -2.05 2.11
C GLU A 156 32.80 -0.75 1.31
N TRP A 157 31.59 -0.15 1.41
CA TRP A 157 31.30 1.15 0.79
C TRP A 157 31.67 2.32 1.70
N ILE A 158 31.73 2.09 3.01
CA ILE A 158 31.99 3.13 3.99
C ILE A 158 33.33 3.80 3.74
N GLY A 159 33.34 5.14 3.65
CA GLY A 159 34.55 5.93 3.37
C GLY A 159 34.89 6.05 1.89
N HIS A 160 34.14 5.38 0.99
CA HIS A 160 34.30 5.50 -0.46
C HIS A 160 33.19 6.36 -1.07
N SER A 161 33.49 6.97 -2.21
CA SER A 161 32.51 7.76 -2.96
C SER A 161 31.61 6.87 -3.84
N ILE A 162 30.44 7.41 -4.23
CA ILE A 162 29.54 6.76 -5.20
C ILE A 162 30.30 6.40 -6.49
N ARG A 163 31.18 7.29 -6.94
CA ARG A 163 32.02 7.10 -8.14
C ARG A 163 32.96 5.91 -7.98
N GLU A 164 33.68 5.81 -6.86
CA GLU A 164 34.64 4.74 -6.59
C GLU A 164 33.96 3.37 -6.52
N ILE A 165 32.80 3.29 -5.83
CA ILE A 165 32.03 2.05 -5.72
C ILE A 165 31.41 1.66 -7.05
N ASN A 166 31.02 2.64 -7.88
CA ASN A 166 30.42 2.43 -9.19
C ASN A 166 29.17 1.51 -9.12
N VAL A 167 28.24 1.86 -8.22
CA VAL A 167 27.02 1.09 -7.90
C VAL A 167 26.23 0.72 -9.14
N ARG A 168 26.14 1.66 -10.09
CA ARG A 168 25.39 1.47 -11.34
C ARG A 168 25.92 0.30 -12.17
N VAL A 169 27.23 0.18 -12.31
CA VAL A 169 27.83 -0.84 -13.15
C VAL A 169 27.97 -2.17 -12.42
N LYS A 170 28.41 -2.13 -11.15
CA LYS A 170 28.65 -3.35 -10.37
C LYS A 170 27.37 -4.05 -9.91
N TYR A 171 26.33 -3.26 -9.58
CA TYR A 171 25.11 -3.79 -8.95
C TYR A 171 23.86 -3.58 -9.80
N ASN A 172 23.98 -3.01 -11.01
CA ASN A 172 22.86 -2.67 -11.90
C ASN A 172 21.75 -1.90 -11.16
N ALA A 173 22.13 -0.97 -10.30
CA ALA A 173 21.26 -0.18 -9.45
C ALA A 173 21.71 1.29 -9.40
N ASN A 174 20.77 2.21 -9.15
CA ASN A 174 21.10 3.62 -9.00
C ASN A 174 20.70 4.09 -7.60
N ILE A 175 21.56 4.91 -6.99
CA ILE A 175 21.25 5.63 -5.75
C ILE A 175 20.47 6.86 -6.13
N ILE A 176 19.25 6.97 -5.62
CA ILE A 176 18.33 8.10 -5.87
C ILE A 176 18.23 9.05 -4.68
N GLY A 177 18.69 8.61 -3.51
CA GLY A 177 18.69 9.45 -2.30
C GLY A 177 19.53 8.85 -1.20
N ILE A 178 19.94 9.71 -0.26
CA ILE A 178 20.63 9.35 0.97
C ILE A 178 19.87 9.99 2.12
N LYS A 179 19.45 9.17 3.07
CA LYS A 179 18.74 9.58 4.28
C LYS A 179 19.72 9.57 5.44
N ALA A 180 19.97 10.73 5.99
CA ALA A 180 20.79 10.97 7.17
C ALA A 180 19.93 11.54 8.32
N GLU A 181 20.50 11.65 9.50
CA GLU A 181 19.82 12.21 10.70
C GLU A 181 19.17 13.59 10.43
N ASN A 182 19.81 14.41 9.58
CA ASN A 182 19.39 15.78 9.26
C ASN A 182 18.43 15.90 8.08
N GLY A 183 17.97 14.78 7.51
CA GLY A 183 17.05 14.76 6.37
C GLY A 183 17.49 13.85 5.22
N MET A 184 16.88 14.07 4.06
CA MET A 184 17.15 13.29 2.85
C MET A 184 17.79 14.17 1.77
N GLU A 185 18.94 13.75 1.27
CA GLU A 185 19.55 14.30 0.07
C GLU A 185 19.12 13.48 -1.15
N LEU A 186 18.41 14.12 -2.08
CA LEU A 186 17.99 13.50 -3.34
C LEU A 186 19.06 13.72 -4.42
N MET A 187 19.25 12.71 -5.27
CA MET A 187 20.22 12.73 -6.38
C MET A 187 21.63 13.12 -5.92
N PRO A 188 22.23 12.35 -4.99
CA PRO A 188 23.54 12.68 -4.44
C PRO A 188 24.60 12.77 -5.53
N ASN A 189 25.58 13.66 -5.30
CA ASN A 189 26.69 13.84 -6.20
C ASN A 189 27.56 12.56 -6.26
N ALA A 190 28.19 12.29 -7.40
CA ALA A 190 29.09 11.16 -7.58
C ALA A 190 30.30 11.14 -6.61
N GLU A 191 30.69 12.30 -6.10
CA GLU A 191 31.75 12.46 -5.08
C GLU A 191 31.27 12.27 -3.64
N TYR A 192 29.97 12.01 -3.44
CA TYR A 192 29.40 11.76 -2.11
C TYR A 192 30.07 10.53 -1.49
N VAL A 193 30.55 10.65 -0.25
CA VAL A 193 31.25 9.57 0.49
C VAL A 193 30.28 8.93 1.49
N PHE A 194 30.10 7.62 1.41
CA PHE A 194 29.18 6.87 2.26
C PHE A 194 29.63 6.84 3.72
N ARG A 195 28.64 7.00 4.63
CA ARG A 195 28.80 6.91 6.08
C ARG A 195 27.96 5.78 6.64
N ARG A 196 28.34 5.28 7.81
CA ARG A 196 27.75 4.08 8.42
C ARG A 196 26.29 4.27 8.87
N GLU A 197 25.96 5.45 9.35
CA GLU A 197 24.67 5.77 9.99
C GLU A 197 23.60 6.21 8.97
N GLU A 198 23.92 6.19 7.70
CA GLU A 198 23.03 6.62 6.63
C GLU A 198 22.23 5.46 6.05
N HIS A 199 21.09 5.79 5.46
CA HIS A 199 20.34 4.85 4.65
C HIS A 199 20.31 5.33 3.20
N LEU A 200 20.45 4.38 2.28
CA LEU A 200 20.48 4.65 0.84
C LEU A 200 19.15 4.26 0.22
N MET A 201 18.56 5.16 -0.55
CA MET A 201 17.44 4.87 -1.43
C MET A 201 17.99 4.41 -2.78
N ILE A 202 17.85 3.14 -3.09
CA ILE A 202 18.40 2.53 -4.31
C ILE A 202 17.26 2.00 -5.18
N ILE A 203 17.27 2.34 -6.47
CA ILE A 203 16.39 1.75 -7.46
C ILE A 203 17.11 0.67 -8.26
N GLY A 204 16.51 -0.51 -8.38
CA GLY A 204 17.10 -1.63 -9.10
C GLY A 204 16.14 -2.81 -9.27
N HIS A 205 16.61 -3.87 -9.93
CA HIS A 205 15.87 -5.11 -10.12
C HIS A 205 15.74 -5.92 -8.82
N LYS A 206 14.59 -6.58 -8.62
CA LYS A 206 14.34 -7.48 -7.46
C LYS A 206 15.46 -8.49 -7.17
N PRO A 207 16.06 -9.22 -8.15
CA PRO A 207 17.11 -10.20 -7.87
C PRO A 207 18.46 -9.59 -7.46
N VAL A 208 18.76 -8.38 -7.93
CA VAL A 208 20.09 -7.77 -7.79
C VAL A 208 20.31 -7.28 -6.36
N SER A 209 19.28 -6.77 -5.70
CA SER A 209 19.39 -6.28 -4.33
C SER A 209 19.47 -7.39 -3.27
N TYR A 210 18.96 -8.61 -3.56
CA TYR A 210 19.00 -9.74 -2.60
C TYR A 210 20.21 -10.65 -2.74
N THR A 211 20.62 -10.96 -3.97
CA THR A 211 21.68 -11.96 -4.22
C THR A 211 23.08 -11.37 -4.14
N HIS A 212 23.28 -10.14 -4.58
CA HIS A 212 24.58 -9.49 -4.50
C HIS A 212 24.93 -8.99 -3.09
N LEU A 213 23.93 -8.62 -2.28
CA LEU A 213 24.15 -8.30 -0.87
C LEU A 213 24.45 -9.55 -0.01
N ARG A 214 24.04 -10.76 -0.45
CA ARG A 214 24.37 -12.04 0.21
C ARG A 214 25.72 -12.64 -0.24
N ALA A 215 26.18 -12.37 -1.44
CA ALA A 215 27.37 -13.04 -1.99
C ALA A 215 28.68 -12.70 -1.24
N HIS A 216 28.71 -11.61 -0.48
CA HIS A 216 29.88 -11.23 0.32
C HIS A 216 29.95 -11.85 1.72
N GLU A 217 28.86 -12.46 2.25
CA GLU A 217 28.88 -13.13 3.57
C GLU A 217 29.39 -14.57 3.52
N THR A 218 29.42 -15.24 2.36
CA THR A 218 29.82 -16.66 2.25
C THR A 218 31.32 -16.86 1.94
N GLY A 219 32.11 -15.83 1.89
CA GLY A 219 33.55 -15.86 1.57
C GLY A 219 34.49 -15.97 2.76
N ARG A 220 34.01 -16.35 3.96
CA ARG A 220 34.87 -16.65 5.11
C ARG A 220 34.48 -18.00 5.73
N ASN A 221 35.06 -19.05 5.22
CA ASN A 221 35.45 -20.27 5.93
C ASN A 221 36.78 -20.77 5.32
#